data_d45399e352641b2ccfc7bd997a3f6cce
#
_entry.id   d45399e352641b2ccfc7bd997a3f6cce
#
_cell.length_a   1.000
_cell.length_b   1.000
_cell.length_c   1.000
_cell.angle_alpha   90.00
_cell.angle_beta   90.00
_cell.angle_gamma   90.00
#
_symmetry.space_group_name_H-M   'P 1'
#
loop_
_entity.id
_entity.type
_entity.pdbx_description
1 polymer ?
#
loop_
_entity_poly.entity_id
_entity_poly.type
_entity_poly.pdbx_seq_one_letter_code
_entity_poly.pdbx_strand_id
1 'polypeptide(L)'
;DAREDTLRIKQLKDDKIENLNLNNIKIVKIRGESIKDSELISGIVLEKEKISHEMPSEIKTARIVLIDVPLELKNPEITTKISISSPEQLQGFLFQEEQIIKQMVDNIKTSGANVVFCQKGIDDFAQYLLAKEGVYACRRVARSDMEKLSKATGAKIISNLKDLTSLELGDAECVKEIRHGENIMTYVYGCKNPKALTILIRGGTEHILDEVERAMKDGLGDVLCVLKSGLIVLGGGCVEVELSRRLKIFSQSLSGREKLAVEEFANALEFIPITLAENAGLDPIDILTELRFLHDSGNLNAGLNLFTNKIEDVLKARI
;
A
#
# COMPACT_ATOMS: atom_id res chain seq x y z
N ASP A 1 -4.14 3.85 18.95
CA ASP A 1 -5.57 4.19 19.14
C ASP A 1 -6.20 4.49 17.79
N ALA A 2 -7.28 3.79 17.43
CA ALA A 2 -7.94 3.92 16.12
C ALA A 2 -8.31 5.38 15.73
N ARG A 3 -8.41 6.28 16.70
CA ARG A 3 -8.64 7.72 16.49
C ARG A 3 -7.40 8.46 16.00
N GLU A 4 -6.21 8.11 16.50
CA GLU A 4 -4.94 8.71 16.04
C GLU A 4 -4.60 8.23 14.64
N ASP A 5 -4.86 6.97 14.34
CA ASP A 5 -4.61 6.39 13.02
C ASP A 5 -5.54 7.01 11.97
N THR A 6 -6.80 7.25 12.31
CA THR A 6 -7.75 7.97 11.44
C THR A 6 -7.33 9.43 11.20
N LEU A 7 -6.74 10.10 12.21
CA LEU A 7 -6.22 11.47 12.07
C LEU A 7 -4.98 11.52 11.19
N ARG A 8 -4.09 10.52 11.24
CA ARG A 8 -2.90 10.42 10.39
C ARG A 8 -3.24 10.07 8.93
N ILE A 9 -4.25 9.24 8.72
CA ILE A 9 -4.78 8.97 7.36
C ILE A 9 -5.34 10.26 6.73
N LYS A 10 -5.91 11.18 7.53
CA LYS A 10 -6.29 12.52 7.05
C LYS A 10 -5.12 13.38 6.57
N GLN A 11 -3.88 13.10 6.97
CA GLN A 11 -2.69 13.80 6.49
C GLN A 11 -2.32 13.43 5.04
N LEU A 12 -2.86 12.32 4.51
CA LEU A 12 -2.74 11.96 3.09
C LEU A 12 -3.65 12.82 2.17
N LYS A 13 -4.35 13.78 2.74
CA LYS A 13 -5.24 14.68 2.03
C LYS A 13 -4.42 15.66 1.19
N ASP A 14 -4.27 15.40 -0.07
CA ASP A 14 -4.13 16.48 -1.05
C ASP A 14 -5.43 17.29 -1.02
N ASP A 15 -5.37 18.60 -1.17
CA ASP A 15 -6.45 19.58 -0.97
C ASP A 15 -7.79 19.29 -1.70
N LYS A 16 -7.91 18.16 -2.37
CA LYS A 16 -9.14 17.65 -2.98
C LYS A 16 -9.35 16.19 -2.56
N ILE A 17 -10.47 15.94 -1.89
CA ILE A 17 -10.98 14.61 -1.46
C ILE A 17 -10.96 13.58 -2.61
N GLU A 18 -11.05 14.02 -3.85
CA GLU A 18 -11.03 13.20 -5.07
C GLU A 18 -9.72 12.42 -5.29
N ASN A 19 -8.62 12.83 -4.67
CA ASN A 19 -7.29 12.23 -4.87
C ASN A 19 -6.86 11.23 -3.79
N LEU A 20 -7.77 10.87 -2.85
CA LEU A 20 -7.48 9.83 -1.87
C LEU A 20 -7.36 8.47 -2.56
N ASN A 21 -6.18 7.85 -2.46
CA ASN A 21 -5.91 6.56 -3.08
C ASN A 21 -5.21 5.61 -2.08
N LEU A 22 -5.81 4.45 -1.86
CA LEU A 22 -5.23 3.39 -1.02
C LEU A 22 -3.86 2.90 -1.51
N ASN A 23 -3.54 3.10 -2.79
CA ASN A 23 -2.23 2.75 -3.34
C ASN A 23 -1.06 3.52 -2.70
N ASN A 24 -1.35 4.63 -2.00
CA ASN A 24 -0.35 5.39 -1.26
C ASN A 24 -0.06 4.80 0.12
N ILE A 25 -0.86 3.84 0.57
CA ILE A 25 -0.64 3.11 1.82
C ILE A 25 0.06 1.80 1.48
N LYS A 26 1.24 1.59 2.06
CA LYS A 26 1.95 0.31 1.95
C LYS A 26 1.64 -0.52 3.19
N ILE A 27 1.28 -1.78 2.99
CA ILE A 27 1.15 -2.74 4.08
C ILE A 27 2.34 -3.68 3.99
N VAL A 28 3.07 -3.81 5.09
CA VAL A 28 4.23 -4.70 5.23
C VAL A 28 3.96 -5.66 6.37
N LYS A 29 4.22 -6.94 6.14
CA LYS A 29 3.99 -8.02 7.11
C LYS A 29 5.33 -8.47 7.70
N ILE A 30 5.41 -8.53 9.02
CA ILE A 30 6.58 -9.08 9.73
C ILE A 30 6.11 -10.23 10.61
N ARG A 31 6.72 -11.39 10.41
CA ARG A 31 6.50 -12.55 11.27
C ARG A 31 7.24 -12.39 12.59
N GLY A 32 6.56 -12.65 13.68
CA GLY A 32 7.04 -12.49 15.04
C GLY A 32 6.30 -11.41 15.79
N GLU A 33 6.42 -11.38 17.09
CA GLU A 33 5.75 -10.44 17.99
C GLU A 33 4.22 -10.54 17.99
N SER A 34 3.55 -9.65 18.71
CA SER A 34 2.09 -9.63 18.82
C SER A 34 1.47 -8.71 17.77
N ILE A 35 0.22 -8.96 17.39
CA ILE A 35 -0.57 -8.05 16.55
C ILE A 35 -0.64 -6.64 17.18
N LYS A 36 -0.61 -6.55 18.51
CA LYS A 36 -0.65 -5.27 19.25
C LYS A 36 0.59 -4.41 19.04
N ASP A 37 1.69 -5.01 18.58
CA ASP A 37 2.94 -4.34 18.27
C ASP A 37 2.99 -3.83 16.82
N SER A 38 1.86 -3.95 16.10
CA SER A 38 1.68 -3.35 14.78
C SER A 38 1.68 -1.84 14.88
N GLU A 39 2.34 -1.17 13.92
CA GLU A 39 2.57 0.28 13.98
C GLU A 39 2.34 0.99 12.64
N LEU A 40 1.96 2.25 12.71
CA LEU A 40 1.86 3.14 11.55
C LEU A 40 3.14 3.97 11.44
N ILE A 41 3.85 3.82 10.32
CA ILE A 41 5.11 4.49 10.05
C ILE A 41 4.87 5.67 9.10
N SER A 42 5.23 6.88 9.55
CA SER A 42 5.23 8.09 8.72
C SER A 42 6.43 8.07 7.78
N GLY A 43 6.36 7.23 6.76
CA GLY A 43 7.44 6.95 5.82
C GLY A 43 7.22 5.62 5.10
N ILE A 44 8.27 5.11 4.47
CA ILE A 44 8.21 3.89 3.69
C ILE A 44 9.15 2.83 4.25
N VAL A 45 8.63 1.62 4.40
CA VAL A 45 9.42 0.42 4.72
C VAL A 45 9.58 -0.41 3.47
N LEU A 46 10.81 -0.79 3.18
CA LEU A 46 11.17 -1.64 2.04
C LEU A 46 11.68 -2.98 2.54
N GLU A 47 11.22 -4.06 1.94
CA GLU A 47 11.75 -5.42 2.14
C GLU A 47 13.05 -5.59 1.32
N LYS A 48 14.01 -4.70 1.58
CA LYS A 48 15.30 -4.64 0.91
C LYS A 48 16.39 -4.35 1.94
N GLU A 49 17.53 -4.97 1.72
CA GLU A 49 18.76 -4.72 2.46
C GLU A 49 19.70 -3.79 1.69
N LYS A 50 20.66 -3.21 2.37
CA LYS A 50 21.77 -2.51 1.73
C LYS A 50 22.61 -3.48 0.89
N ILE A 51 23.18 -2.99 -0.19
CA ILE A 51 23.87 -3.86 -1.16
C ILE A 51 25.21 -4.39 -0.60
N SER A 52 25.93 -3.59 0.19
CA SER A 52 27.23 -3.95 0.76
C SER A 52 27.23 -3.75 2.27
N HIS A 53 27.86 -4.67 2.98
CA HIS A 53 28.07 -4.58 4.44
C HIS A 53 28.93 -3.39 4.85
N GLU A 54 29.80 -2.89 3.96
CA GLU A 54 30.64 -1.71 4.19
C GLU A 54 29.86 -0.39 4.20
N MET A 55 28.63 -0.39 3.67
CA MET A 55 27.76 0.77 3.70
C MET A 55 27.22 1.03 5.11
N PRO A 56 27.00 2.29 5.50
CA PRO A 56 26.42 2.63 6.79
C PRO A 56 25.04 1.99 6.96
N SER A 57 24.70 1.51 8.16
CA SER A 57 23.39 0.93 8.47
C SER A 57 22.34 1.98 8.82
N GLU A 58 22.77 3.21 9.10
CA GLU A 58 21.91 4.34 9.43
C GLU A 58 22.46 5.64 8.82
N ILE A 59 21.61 6.39 8.15
CA ILE A 59 21.90 7.71 7.61
C ILE A 59 20.92 8.71 8.23
N LYS A 60 21.43 9.65 8.99
CA LYS A 60 20.66 10.80 9.49
C LYS A 60 20.70 11.93 8.45
N THR A 61 19.61 12.66 8.32
CA THR A 61 19.45 13.71 7.31
C THR A 61 19.67 13.15 5.90
N ALA A 62 18.82 12.21 5.54
CA ALA A 62 18.90 11.49 4.27
C ALA A 62 18.49 12.37 3.09
N ARG A 63 19.37 12.48 2.10
CA ARG A 63 19.12 13.06 0.77
C ARG A 63 19.02 11.91 -0.22
N ILE A 64 17.82 11.65 -0.66
CA ILE A 64 17.46 10.42 -1.36
C ILE A 64 17.36 10.68 -2.86
N VAL A 65 18.06 9.85 -3.65
CA VAL A 65 17.89 9.79 -5.09
C VAL A 65 17.19 8.49 -5.51
N LEU A 66 16.23 8.61 -6.42
CA LEU A 66 15.49 7.49 -7.01
C LEU A 66 15.90 7.32 -8.46
N ILE A 67 16.45 6.15 -8.80
CA ILE A 67 17.02 5.88 -10.13
C ILE A 67 16.32 4.68 -10.77
N ASP A 68 15.81 4.85 -11.99
CA ASP A 68 15.20 3.76 -12.76
C ASP A 68 16.12 3.16 -13.85
N VAL A 69 17.29 3.74 -14.03
CA VAL A 69 18.34 3.21 -14.92
C VAL A 69 19.30 2.28 -14.16
N PRO A 70 19.85 1.26 -14.83
CA PRO A 70 20.88 0.42 -14.22
C PRO A 70 22.16 1.23 -13.99
N LEU A 71 22.77 1.03 -12.84
CA LEU A 71 24.15 1.46 -12.56
C LEU A 71 25.11 0.33 -12.96
N GLU A 72 24.92 -0.15 -14.18
CA GLU A 72 25.67 -1.25 -14.80
C GLU A 72 26.03 -0.83 -16.22
N LEU A 73 27.02 -1.47 -16.75
CA LEU A 73 27.35 -1.31 -18.18
C LEU A 73 26.20 -1.86 -19.00
N LYS A 74 25.70 -1.06 -19.93
CA LYS A 74 24.69 -1.51 -20.89
C LYS A 74 25.36 -2.46 -21.88
N ASN A 75 24.98 -3.73 -21.85
CA ASN A 75 25.27 -4.61 -22.97
C ASN A 75 24.59 -4.03 -24.22
N PRO A 76 25.31 -3.87 -25.34
CA PRO A 76 24.70 -3.41 -26.59
C PRO A 76 23.56 -4.36 -26.96
N GLU A 77 22.41 -3.81 -27.35
CA GLU A 77 21.23 -4.58 -27.79
C GLU A 77 21.51 -5.47 -29.03
N ILE A 78 22.57 -5.15 -29.75
CA ILE A 78 23.07 -5.93 -30.90
C ILE A 78 24.30 -6.69 -30.38
N THR A 79 24.31 -8.00 -30.55
CA THR A 79 25.49 -8.88 -30.30
C THR A 79 26.62 -8.51 -31.26
N THR A 80 27.29 -7.42 -30.97
CA THR A 80 28.49 -7.01 -31.71
C THR A 80 29.65 -7.84 -31.15
N LYS A 81 30.14 -8.79 -31.93
CA LYS A 81 31.38 -9.50 -31.60
C LYS A 81 32.53 -8.54 -31.84
N ILE A 82 33.07 -7.98 -30.76
CA ILE A 82 34.30 -7.20 -30.81
C ILE A 82 35.45 -8.22 -30.85
N SER A 83 36.20 -8.24 -31.93
CA SER A 83 37.41 -9.06 -32.03
C SER A 83 38.55 -8.29 -31.38
N ILE A 84 38.94 -8.71 -30.19
CA ILE A 84 40.07 -8.14 -29.45
C ILE A 84 41.31 -8.87 -29.88
N SER A 85 42.25 -8.18 -30.54
CA SER A 85 43.45 -8.74 -31.13
C SER A 85 44.69 -8.60 -30.22
N SER A 86 44.64 -7.77 -29.18
CA SER A 86 45.77 -7.57 -28.29
C SER A 86 45.34 -7.39 -26.83
N PRO A 87 46.18 -7.79 -25.84
CA PRO A 87 45.92 -7.57 -24.40
C PRO A 87 45.75 -6.09 -24.02
N GLU A 88 46.43 -5.20 -24.74
CA GLU A 88 46.35 -3.74 -24.53
C GLU A 88 44.97 -3.17 -24.89
N GLN A 89 44.36 -3.69 -25.95
CA GLN A 89 42.98 -3.31 -26.33
C GLN A 89 41.97 -3.75 -25.26
N LEU A 90 42.14 -4.95 -24.70
CA LEU A 90 41.29 -5.45 -23.61
C LEU A 90 41.38 -4.55 -22.39
N GLN A 91 42.60 -4.18 -21.96
CA GLN A 91 42.82 -3.25 -20.86
C GLN A 91 42.20 -1.89 -21.11
N GLY A 92 42.29 -1.39 -22.34
CA GLY A 92 41.66 -0.12 -22.76
C GLY A 92 40.14 -0.15 -22.61
N PHE A 93 39.49 -1.27 -23.01
CA PHE A 93 38.04 -1.43 -22.83
C PHE A 93 37.64 -1.49 -21.37
N LEU A 94 38.32 -2.31 -20.56
CA LEU A 94 38.03 -2.41 -19.11
C LEU A 94 38.18 -1.04 -18.41
N PHE A 95 39.22 -0.29 -18.76
CA PHE A 95 39.44 1.05 -18.24
C PHE A 95 38.32 2.02 -18.63
N GLN A 96 37.81 1.96 -19.87
CA GLN A 96 36.68 2.77 -20.30
C GLN A 96 35.40 2.40 -19.54
N GLU A 97 35.16 1.11 -19.33
CA GLU A 97 34.03 0.60 -18.56
C GLU A 97 34.06 1.13 -17.12
N GLU A 98 35.20 1.02 -16.46
CA GLU A 98 35.39 1.56 -15.08
C GLU A 98 35.17 3.09 -15.05
N GLN A 99 35.64 3.83 -16.05
CA GLN A 99 35.45 5.27 -16.12
C GLN A 99 33.97 5.66 -16.27
N ILE A 100 33.18 4.90 -17.04
CA ILE A 100 31.75 5.14 -17.19
C ILE A 100 31.02 4.94 -15.86
N ILE A 101 31.29 3.84 -15.17
CA ILE A 101 30.69 3.55 -13.85
C ILE A 101 31.11 4.64 -12.82
N LYS A 102 32.38 5.00 -12.82
CA LYS A 102 32.90 6.05 -11.96
C LYS A 102 32.18 7.38 -12.20
N GLN A 103 31.99 7.77 -13.47
CA GLN A 103 31.27 8.99 -13.82
C GLN A 103 29.80 8.95 -13.35
N MET A 104 29.14 7.79 -13.41
CA MET A 104 27.78 7.63 -12.88
C MET A 104 27.74 7.88 -11.37
N VAL A 105 28.68 7.31 -10.61
CA VAL A 105 28.78 7.49 -9.16
C VAL A 105 29.18 8.93 -8.81
N ASP A 106 30.09 9.54 -9.55
CA ASP A 106 30.49 10.95 -9.36
C ASP A 106 29.31 11.91 -9.59
N ASN A 107 28.42 11.64 -10.53
CA ASN A 107 27.21 12.42 -10.74
C ASN A 107 26.28 12.34 -9.51
N ILE A 108 26.10 11.15 -8.94
CA ILE A 108 25.31 10.94 -7.72
C ILE A 108 25.95 11.72 -6.54
N LYS A 109 27.26 11.63 -6.37
CA LYS A 109 27.98 12.35 -5.32
C LYS A 109 27.86 13.86 -5.47
N THR A 110 28.02 14.38 -6.69
CA THR A 110 27.93 15.82 -6.99
C THR A 110 26.55 16.39 -6.70
N SER A 111 25.47 15.59 -6.87
CA SER A 111 24.11 16.00 -6.49
C SER A 111 23.94 16.20 -4.99
N GLY A 112 24.83 15.63 -4.17
CA GLY A 112 24.76 15.62 -2.72
C GLY A 112 23.86 14.55 -2.13
N ALA A 113 23.50 13.52 -2.90
CA ALA A 113 22.74 12.38 -2.41
C ALA A 113 23.62 11.48 -1.51
N ASN A 114 23.06 11.03 -0.38
CA ASN A 114 23.69 10.09 0.53
C ASN A 114 22.91 8.77 0.65
N VAL A 115 21.74 8.68 -0.03
CA VAL A 115 20.94 7.47 -0.14
C VAL A 115 20.50 7.26 -1.58
N VAL A 116 20.68 6.05 -2.10
CA VAL A 116 20.36 5.66 -3.48
C VAL A 116 19.38 4.48 -3.47
N PHE A 117 18.22 4.66 -4.07
CA PHE A 117 17.31 3.57 -4.39
C PHE A 117 17.29 3.36 -5.90
N CYS A 118 17.75 2.20 -6.36
CA CYS A 118 17.79 1.85 -7.76
C CYS A 118 16.74 0.79 -8.10
N GLN A 119 15.93 1.04 -9.11
CA GLN A 119 14.95 0.05 -9.60
C GLN A 119 15.62 -1.13 -10.31
N LYS A 120 16.77 -0.90 -10.91
CA LYS A 120 17.57 -1.89 -11.65
C LYS A 120 18.73 -2.42 -10.82
N GLY A 121 19.65 -3.12 -11.47
CA GLY A 121 20.87 -3.61 -10.86
C GLY A 121 21.91 -2.50 -10.65
N ILE A 122 22.86 -2.78 -9.78
CA ILE A 122 24.04 -1.97 -9.50
C ILE A 122 25.25 -2.89 -9.60
N ASP A 123 26.20 -2.54 -10.47
CA ASP A 123 27.44 -3.25 -10.67
C ASP A 123 28.30 -3.29 -9.41
N ASP A 124 29.10 -4.35 -9.22
CA ASP A 124 29.92 -4.54 -8.02
C ASP A 124 30.95 -3.42 -7.86
N PHE A 125 31.50 -2.89 -8.95
CA PHE A 125 32.41 -1.75 -8.88
C PHE A 125 31.67 -0.47 -8.47
N ALA A 126 30.46 -0.24 -8.94
CA ALA A 126 29.63 0.87 -8.47
C ALA A 126 29.28 0.73 -6.99
N GLN A 127 28.97 -0.49 -6.52
CA GLN A 127 28.73 -0.77 -5.10
C GLN A 127 29.93 -0.41 -4.23
N TYR A 128 31.14 -0.82 -4.64
CA TYR A 128 32.37 -0.49 -3.94
C TYR A 128 32.59 1.03 -3.86
N LEU A 129 32.42 1.75 -4.97
CA LEU A 129 32.58 3.20 -4.99
C LEU A 129 31.57 3.92 -4.10
N LEU A 130 30.28 3.50 -4.14
CA LEU A 130 29.22 4.07 -3.28
C LEU A 130 29.52 3.79 -1.79
N ALA A 131 29.96 2.58 -1.45
CA ALA A 131 30.34 2.24 -0.09
C ALA A 131 31.51 3.06 0.42
N LYS A 132 32.55 3.25 -0.42
CA LYS A 132 33.71 4.10 -0.10
C LYS A 132 33.34 5.54 0.19
N GLU A 133 32.33 6.09 -0.49
CA GLU A 133 31.80 7.43 -0.26
C GLU A 133 30.77 7.50 0.89
N GLY A 134 30.51 6.36 1.58
CA GLY A 134 29.56 6.30 2.68
C GLY A 134 28.09 6.46 2.27
N VAL A 135 27.76 6.19 1.01
CA VAL A 135 26.40 6.26 0.47
C VAL A 135 25.67 4.96 0.75
N TYR A 136 24.45 5.06 1.30
CA TYR A 136 23.56 3.92 1.47
C TYR A 136 22.88 3.59 0.15
N ALA A 137 22.89 2.34 -0.28
CA ALA A 137 22.28 1.96 -1.55
C ALA A 137 21.47 0.66 -1.48
N CYS A 138 20.30 0.65 -2.12
CA CYS A 138 19.49 -0.54 -2.38
C CYS A 138 19.27 -0.72 -3.88
N ARG A 139 19.33 -1.98 -4.34
CA ARG A 139 19.10 -2.36 -5.73
C ARG A 139 17.78 -3.10 -5.91
N ARG A 140 17.28 -3.15 -7.16
CA ARG A 140 16.08 -3.93 -7.55
C ARG A 140 14.86 -3.56 -6.70
N VAL A 141 14.68 -2.28 -6.42
CA VAL A 141 13.49 -1.77 -5.74
C VAL A 141 12.32 -1.82 -6.72
N ALA A 142 11.19 -2.37 -6.28
CA ALA A 142 10.01 -2.48 -7.13
C ALA A 142 9.50 -1.10 -7.57
N ARG A 143 8.98 -0.99 -8.80
CA ARG A 143 8.47 0.29 -9.32
C ARG A 143 7.38 0.91 -8.43
N SER A 144 6.48 0.08 -7.91
CA SER A 144 5.44 0.51 -6.96
C SER A 144 6.03 1.12 -5.68
N ASP A 145 7.16 0.61 -5.20
CA ASP A 145 7.85 1.15 -4.03
C ASP A 145 8.61 2.43 -4.37
N MET A 146 9.19 2.54 -5.59
CA MET A 146 9.80 3.77 -6.07
C MET A 146 8.78 4.91 -6.16
N GLU A 147 7.57 4.63 -6.65
CA GLU A 147 6.48 5.63 -6.72
C GLU A 147 6.02 6.07 -5.32
N LYS A 148 5.93 5.12 -4.37
CA LYS A 148 5.61 5.44 -2.96
C LYS A 148 6.71 6.24 -2.29
N LEU A 149 7.99 5.89 -2.51
CA LEU A 149 9.15 6.66 -2.04
C LEU A 149 9.14 8.08 -2.60
N SER A 150 8.88 8.24 -3.91
CA SER A 150 8.75 9.55 -4.55
C SER A 150 7.68 10.41 -3.86
N LYS A 151 6.51 9.83 -3.59
CA LYS A 151 5.41 10.53 -2.90
C LYS A 151 5.71 10.85 -1.44
N ALA A 152 6.44 9.95 -0.74
CA ALA A 152 6.76 10.14 0.67
C ALA A 152 7.87 11.17 0.89
N THR A 153 8.93 11.13 0.06
CA THR A 153 10.14 11.94 0.25
C THR A 153 10.18 13.20 -0.61
N GLY A 154 9.33 13.26 -1.64
CA GLY A 154 9.36 14.33 -2.65
C GLY A 154 10.42 14.15 -3.73
N ALA A 155 11.20 13.06 -3.71
CA ALA A 155 12.19 12.76 -4.74
C ALA A 155 11.53 12.49 -6.10
N LYS A 156 12.18 12.91 -7.18
CA LYS A 156 11.79 12.51 -8.54
C LYS A 156 12.50 11.24 -8.94
N ILE A 157 11.81 10.39 -9.71
CA ILE A 157 12.43 9.19 -10.31
C ILE A 157 13.19 9.64 -11.55
N ILE A 158 14.50 9.35 -11.59
CA ILE A 158 15.43 9.83 -12.61
C ILE A 158 15.76 8.72 -13.58
N SER A 159 15.52 9.00 -14.87
CA SER A 159 15.84 8.11 -16.01
C SER A 159 17.15 8.48 -16.71
N ASN A 160 17.80 9.57 -16.32
CA ASN A 160 19.10 9.99 -16.88
C ASN A 160 19.96 10.65 -15.80
N LEU A 161 21.07 10.02 -15.46
CA LEU A 161 22.00 10.52 -14.42
C LEU A 161 22.72 11.82 -14.76
N LYS A 162 22.72 12.22 -16.04
CA LYS A 162 23.32 13.49 -16.46
C LYS A 162 22.48 14.71 -16.07
N ASP A 163 21.16 14.49 -15.89
CA ASP A 163 20.20 15.54 -15.55
C ASP A 163 19.98 15.63 -14.03
N LEU A 164 20.75 14.85 -13.24
CA LEU A 164 20.62 14.79 -11.78
C LEU A 164 21.12 16.07 -11.14
N THR A 165 20.20 16.78 -10.48
CA THR A 165 20.51 18.00 -9.69
C THR A 165 20.03 17.83 -8.25
N SER A 166 20.44 18.74 -7.38
CA SER A 166 20.01 18.73 -5.98
C SER A 166 18.51 19.00 -5.79
N LEU A 167 17.82 19.50 -6.81
CA LEU A 167 16.38 19.81 -6.78
C LEU A 167 15.49 18.56 -6.95
N GLU A 168 16.06 17.49 -7.45
CA GLU A 168 15.33 16.23 -7.68
C GLU A 168 15.48 15.24 -6.53
N LEU A 169 16.31 15.57 -5.54
CA LEU A 169 16.48 14.77 -4.35
C LEU A 169 15.28 14.89 -3.43
N GLY A 170 14.95 13.78 -2.76
CA GLY A 170 14.00 13.78 -1.66
C GLY A 170 14.69 13.89 -0.32
N ASP A 171 13.95 14.38 0.66
CA ASP A 171 14.45 14.55 2.02
C ASP A 171 13.72 13.56 2.96
N ALA A 172 14.50 12.93 3.85
CA ALA A 172 13.99 12.21 4.99
C ALA A 172 14.90 12.44 6.21
N GLU A 173 14.32 12.36 7.39
CA GLU A 173 15.08 12.57 8.62
C GLU A 173 16.10 11.44 8.85
N CYS A 174 15.69 10.20 8.57
CA CYS A 174 16.54 9.04 8.77
C CYS A 174 16.21 7.92 7.79
N VAL A 175 17.26 7.27 7.28
CA VAL A 175 17.17 5.97 6.60
C VAL A 175 17.97 4.97 7.41
N LYS A 176 17.32 3.87 7.80
CA LYS A 176 17.92 2.87 8.69
C LYS A 176 17.58 1.46 8.24
N GLU A 177 18.55 0.59 8.31
CA GLU A 177 18.38 -0.85 8.14
C GLU A 177 18.05 -1.49 9.49
N ILE A 178 16.94 -2.24 9.56
CA ILE A 178 16.53 -2.97 10.76
C ILE A 178 16.33 -4.43 10.41
N ARG A 179 16.86 -5.29 11.25
CA ARG A 179 16.72 -6.74 11.12
C ARG A 179 15.57 -7.24 11.99
N HIS A 180 14.63 -7.93 11.37
CA HIS A 180 13.52 -8.61 12.03
C HIS A 180 13.63 -10.12 11.78
N GLY A 181 14.25 -10.83 12.72
CA GLY A 181 14.58 -12.24 12.57
C GLY A 181 15.52 -12.49 11.38
N GLU A 182 15.02 -13.21 10.37
CA GLU A 182 15.76 -13.48 9.12
C GLU A 182 15.61 -12.36 8.07
N ASN A 183 14.57 -11.53 8.19
CA ASN A 183 14.29 -10.49 7.23
C ASN A 183 15.01 -9.19 7.60
N ILE A 184 15.67 -8.61 6.62
CA ILE A 184 16.31 -7.30 6.72
C ILE A 184 15.47 -6.30 5.92
N MET A 185 15.15 -5.18 6.56
CA MET A 185 14.29 -4.16 5.96
C MET A 185 14.90 -2.78 6.07
N THR A 186 14.71 -1.97 5.04
CA THR A 186 15.11 -0.57 5.00
C THR A 186 13.93 0.32 5.37
N TYR A 187 14.10 1.10 6.41
CA TYR A 187 13.12 2.07 6.88
C TYR A 187 13.53 3.49 6.48
N VAL A 188 12.58 4.22 5.94
CA VAL A 188 12.71 5.65 5.60
C VAL A 188 11.76 6.42 6.51
N TYR A 189 12.29 7.16 7.47
CA TYR A 189 11.51 7.88 8.49
C TYR A 189 11.56 9.39 8.31
N GLY A 190 10.56 10.08 8.90
CA GLY A 190 10.60 11.53 9.07
C GLY A 190 10.50 12.30 7.75
N CYS A 191 9.66 11.83 6.83
CA CYS A 191 9.33 12.59 5.64
C CYS A 191 8.47 13.80 6.03
N LYS A 192 8.84 15.01 5.59
CA LYS A 192 8.20 16.28 6.03
C LYS A 192 6.71 16.37 5.69
N ASN A 193 6.30 15.87 4.53
CA ASN A 193 4.91 15.84 4.08
C ASN A 193 4.64 14.49 3.40
N PRO A 194 4.54 13.39 4.16
CA PRO A 194 4.42 12.07 3.56
C PRO A 194 3.05 11.92 2.88
N LYS A 195 3.07 11.85 1.55
CA LYS A 195 1.89 11.49 0.74
C LYS A 195 1.74 9.97 0.58
N ALA A 196 2.64 9.21 1.20
CA ALA A 196 2.59 7.76 1.30
C ALA A 196 3.05 7.33 2.70
N LEU A 197 2.39 6.31 3.24
CA LEU A 197 2.61 5.78 4.59
C LEU A 197 2.75 4.26 4.54
N THR A 198 3.35 3.70 5.59
CA THR A 198 3.44 2.24 5.74
C THR A 198 2.74 1.80 7.02
N ILE A 199 1.86 0.80 6.88
CA ILE A 199 1.30 0.07 8.01
C ILE A 199 2.13 -1.21 8.16
N LEU A 200 2.80 -1.34 9.29
CA LEU A 200 3.59 -2.50 9.64
C LEU A 200 2.75 -3.44 10.50
N ILE A 201 2.40 -4.60 9.93
CA ILE A 201 1.61 -5.63 10.63
C ILE A 201 2.57 -6.66 11.19
N ARG A 202 2.39 -6.97 12.48
CA ARG A 202 3.14 -8.01 13.19
C ARG A 202 2.21 -9.15 13.57
N GLY A 203 2.72 -10.38 13.55
CA GLY A 203 1.91 -11.55 13.93
C GLY A 203 2.72 -12.83 13.96
N GLY A 204 2.28 -13.79 14.77
CA GLY A 204 2.99 -15.04 15.01
C GLY A 204 2.98 -16.02 13.83
N THR A 205 1.96 -15.97 12.98
CA THR A 205 1.80 -16.87 11.84
C THR A 205 1.41 -16.11 10.57
N GLU A 206 1.72 -16.68 9.42
CA GLU A 206 1.39 -16.09 8.11
C GLU A 206 -0.13 -15.95 7.90
N HIS A 207 -0.90 -16.96 8.32
CA HIS A 207 -2.37 -16.90 8.23
C HIS A 207 -2.97 -15.73 9.03
N ILE A 208 -2.44 -15.45 10.23
CA ILE A 208 -2.88 -14.31 11.04
C ILE A 208 -2.51 -13.00 10.34
N LEU A 209 -1.30 -12.91 9.77
CA LEU A 209 -0.85 -11.73 9.04
C LEU A 209 -1.72 -11.46 7.81
N ASP A 210 -2.08 -12.50 7.06
CA ASP A 210 -2.95 -12.39 5.88
C ASP A 210 -4.36 -11.94 6.24
N GLU A 211 -4.91 -12.48 7.34
CA GLU A 211 -6.24 -12.09 7.82
C GLU A 211 -6.26 -10.64 8.31
N VAL A 212 -5.23 -10.22 9.07
CA VAL A 212 -5.11 -8.82 9.51
C VAL A 212 -4.92 -7.89 8.32
N GLU A 213 -4.11 -8.26 7.31
CA GLU A 213 -3.94 -7.49 6.08
C GLU A 213 -5.28 -7.31 5.36
N ARG A 214 -6.07 -8.40 5.25
CA ARG A 214 -7.39 -8.37 4.62
C ARG A 214 -8.33 -7.44 5.36
N ALA A 215 -8.46 -7.62 6.67
CA ALA A 215 -9.31 -6.78 7.52
C ALA A 215 -8.90 -5.29 7.47
N MET A 216 -7.61 -5.00 7.43
CA MET A 216 -7.11 -3.62 7.28
C MET A 216 -7.46 -3.01 5.93
N LYS A 217 -7.33 -3.78 4.84
CA LYS A 217 -7.71 -3.31 3.48
C LYS A 217 -9.20 -3.06 3.38
N ASP A 218 -10.03 -3.93 3.95
CA ASP A 218 -11.49 -3.79 3.97
C ASP A 218 -11.88 -2.52 4.74
N GLY A 219 -11.40 -2.35 5.99
CA GLY A 219 -11.70 -1.18 6.78
C GLY A 219 -11.18 0.15 6.18
N LEU A 220 -9.99 0.14 5.55
CA LEU A 220 -9.49 1.31 4.82
C LEU A 220 -10.34 1.62 3.58
N GLY A 221 -10.85 0.58 2.91
CA GLY A 221 -11.78 0.71 1.78
C GLY A 221 -13.07 1.42 2.18
N ASP A 222 -13.67 0.98 3.27
CA ASP A 222 -14.91 1.57 3.82
C ASP A 222 -14.70 3.03 4.22
N VAL A 223 -13.63 3.33 4.95
CA VAL A 223 -13.28 4.71 5.32
C VAL A 223 -13.07 5.58 4.07
N LEU A 224 -12.41 5.07 3.03
CA LEU A 224 -12.22 5.79 1.79
C LEU A 224 -13.55 6.07 1.08
N CYS A 225 -14.46 5.09 1.02
CA CYS A 225 -15.79 5.27 0.45
C CYS A 225 -16.57 6.37 1.17
N VAL A 226 -16.55 6.37 2.50
CA VAL A 226 -17.19 7.40 3.32
C VAL A 226 -16.58 8.79 3.08
N LEU A 227 -15.25 8.87 3.01
CA LEU A 227 -14.57 10.15 2.76
C LEU A 227 -14.84 10.71 1.36
N LYS A 228 -15.06 9.85 0.37
CA LYS A 228 -15.38 10.26 -1.00
C LYS A 228 -16.86 10.62 -1.20
N SER A 229 -17.76 9.77 -0.70
CA SER A 229 -19.21 9.94 -0.89
C SER A 229 -19.85 10.90 0.11
N GLY A 230 -19.30 11.00 1.31
CA GLY A 230 -19.90 11.72 2.45
C GLY A 230 -21.15 11.04 3.00
N LEU A 231 -21.47 9.85 2.55
CA LEU A 231 -22.67 9.08 2.90
C LEU A 231 -22.30 7.75 3.51
N ILE A 232 -23.15 7.29 4.41
CA ILE A 232 -23.10 5.95 5.02
C ILE A 232 -24.45 5.29 4.88
N VAL A 233 -24.48 3.97 4.88
CA VAL A 233 -25.67 3.15 4.98
C VAL A 233 -25.61 2.31 6.25
N LEU A 234 -26.77 1.85 6.72
CA LEU A 234 -26.85 1.01 7.90
C LEU A 234 -26.51 -0.45 7.54
N GLY A 235 -25.83 -1.15 8.45
CA GLY A 235 -25.49 -2.56 8.32
C GLY A 235 -26.59 -3.50 8.83
N GLY A 236 -26.19 -4.76 9.12
CA GLY A 236 -27.10 -5.76 9.69
C GLY A 236 -28.23 -6.20 8.78
N GLY A 237 -28.09 -6.05 7.46
CA GLY A 237 -29.13 -6.40 6.48
C GLY A 237 -30.31 -5.42 6.43
N CYS A 238 -30.22 -4.29 7.14
CA CYS A 238 -31.26 -3.27 7.23
C CYS A 238 -31.64 -2.70 5.86
N VAL A 239 -30.63 -2.27 5.09
CA VAL A 239 -30.85 -1.63 3.77
C VAL A 239 -31.40 -2.63 2.76
N GLU A 240 -30.89 -3.85 2.78
CA GLU A 240 -31.29 -4.92 1.86
C GLU A 240 -32.76 -5.29 2.05
N VAL A 241 -33.21 -5.43 3.31
CA VAL A 241 -34.63 -5.72 3.61
C VAL A 241 -35.52 -4.57 3.20
N GLU A 242 -35.13 -3.32 3.46
CA GLU A 242 -35.94 -2.14 3.05
C GLU A 242 -36.00 -2.04 1.52
N LEU A 243 -34.89 -2.24 0.82
CA LEU A 243 -34.88 -2.25 -0.64
C LEU A 243 -35.72 -3.39 -1.21
N SER A 244 -35.63 -4.59 -0.65
CA SER A 244 -36.49 -5.72 -1.04
C SER A 244 -37.97 -5.37 -0.89
N ARG A 245 -38.35 -4.80 0.25
CA ARG A 245 -39.71 -4.37 0.52
C ARG A 245 -40.21 -3.36 -0.54
N ARG A 246 -39.44 -2.31 -0.81
CA ARG A 246 -39.80 -1.30 -1.82
C ARG A 246 -39.87 -1.88 -3.22
N LEU A 247 -38.97 -2.75 -3.60
CA LEU A 247 -38.99 -3.43 -4.89
C LEU A 247 -40.19 -4.35 -5.04
N LYS A 248 -40.60 -5.06 -4.00
CA LYS A 248 -41.85 -5.87 -3.99
C LYS A 248 -43.11 -5.01 -4.16
N ILE A 249 -43.12 -3.83 -3.55
CA ILE A 249 -44.22 -2.85 -3.78
C ILE A 249 -44.20 -2.34 -5.23
N PHE A 250 -43.02 -1.98 -5.74
CA PHE A 250 -42.86 -1.53 -7.12
C PHE A 250 -43.23 -2.60 -8.14
N SER A 251 -42.92 -3.87 -7.88
CA SER A 251 -43.26 -4.99 -8.76
C SER A 251 -44.77 -5.12 -9.03
N GLN A 252 -45.61 -4.67 -8.08
CA GLN A 252 -47.06 -4.69 -8.24
C GLN A 252 -47.56 -3.74 -9.35
N SER A 253 -46.79 -2.72 -9.70
CA SER A 253 -47.08 -1.82 -10.82
C SER A 253 -46.66 -2.38 -12.18
N LEU A 254 -45.92 -3.48 -12.19
CA LEU A 254 -45.40 -4.14 -13.38
C LEU A 254 -46.21 -5.36 -13.76
N SER A 255 -46.06 -5.84 -14.99
CA SER A 255 -46.76 -7.02 -15.49
C SER A 255 -45.79 -7.97 -16.22
N GLY A 256 -46.19 -9.23 -16.32
CA GLY A 256 -45.46 -10.23 -17.09
C GLY A 256 -44.05 -10.54 -16.56
N ARG A 257 -43.07 -10.67 -17.47
CA ARG A 257 -41.72 -11.06 -17.15
C ARG A 257 -40.95 -10.02 -16.34
N GLU A 258 -41.26 -8.74 -16.51
CA GLU A 258 -40.62 -7.63 -15.77
C GLU A 258 -40.95 -7.72 -14.28
N LYS A 259 -42.18 -8.02 -13.93
CA LYS A 259 -42.59 -8.25 -12.54
C LYS A 259 -41.79 -9.34 -11.90
N LEU A 260 -41.68 -10.51 -12.54
CA LEU A 260 -40.96 -11.65 -12.04
C LEU A 260 -39.45 -11.31 -11.82
N ALA A 261 -38.84 -10.59 -12.77
CA ALA A 261 -37.45 -10.20 -12.64
C ALA A 261 -37.18 -9.31 -11.43
N VAL A 262 -38.08 -8.33 -11.18
CA VAL A 262 -37.96 -7.42 -10.02
C VAL A 262 -38.21 -8.17 -8.71
N GLU A 263 -39.17 -9.10 -8.67
CA GLU A 263 -39.44 -9.92 -7.48
C GLU A 263 -38.26 -10.82 -7.14
N GLU A 264 -37.65 -11.47 -8.14
CA GLU A 264 -36.46 -12.34 -7.92
C GLU A 264 -35.24 -11.51 -7.48
N PHE A 265 -35.07 -10.30 -8.01
CA PHE A 265 -34.01 -9.41 -7.54
C PHE A 265 -34.24 -8.97 -6.08
N ALA A 266 -35.49 -8.65 -5.73
CA ALA A 266 -35.86 -8.34 -4.36
C ALA A 266 -35.59 -9.52 -3.40
N ASN A 267 -35.90 -10.76 -3.82
CA ASN A 267 -35.61 -11.95 -3.05
C ASN A 267 -34.10 -12.18 -2.90
N ALA A 268 -33.30 -11.90 -3.93
CA ALA A 268 -31.85 -12.03 -3.88
C ALA A 268 -31.22 -11.07 -2.86
N LEU A 269 -31.77 -9.85 -2.66
CA LEU A 269 -31.27 -8.93 -1.62
C LEU A 269 -31.48 -9.50 -0.20
N GLU A 270 -32.55 -10.23 0.04
CA GLU A 270 -32.82 -10.84 1.34
C GLU A 270 -31.86 -12.00 1.68
N PHE A 271 -31.10 -12.48 0.70
CA PHE A 271 -30.08 -13.51 0.96
C PHE A 271 -28.96 -13.01 1.88
N ILE A 272 -28.70 -11.68 1.90
CA ILE A 272 -27.68 -11.09 2.76
C ILE A 272 -28.04 -11.23 4.25
N PRO A 273 -29.19 -10.76 4.74
CA PRO A 273 -29.58 -10.97 6.14
C PRO A 273 -29.78 -12.45 6.50
N ILE A 274 -30.23 -13.30 5.56
CA ILE A 274 -30.31 -14.74 5.75
C ILE A 274 -28.92 -15.32 6.06
N THR A 275 -27.93 -15.02 5.23
CA THR A 275 -26.55 -15.50 5.43
C THR A 275 -25.92 -14.95 6.72
N LEU A 276 -26.22 -13.71 7.10
CA LEU A 276 -25.79 -13.16 8.37
C LEU A 276 -26.36 -13.94 9.55
N ALA A 277 -27.66 -14.30 9.51
CA ALA A 277 -28.31 -15.09 10.54
C ALA A 277 -27.72 -16.51 10.62
N GLU A 278 -27.52 -17.18 9.49
CA GLU A 278 -26.91 -18.51 9.43
C GLU A 278 -25.49 -18.52 10.02
N ASN A 279 -24.66 -17.52 9.67
CA ASN A 279 -23.30 -17.40 10.20
C ASN A 279 -23.27 -17.11 11.71
N ALA A 280 -24.32 -16.49 12.23
CA ALA A 280 -24.49 -16.26 13.68
C ALA A 280 -25.09 -17.48 14.41
N GLY A 281 -25.48 -18.54 13.68
CA GLY A 281 -26.15 -19.72 14.27
C GLY A 281 -27.60 -19.47 14.67
N LEU A 282 -28.23 -18.44 14.09
CA LEU A 282 -29.64 -18.11 14.31
C LEU A 282 -30.54 -18.74 13.25
N ASP A 283 -31.84 -18.88 13.54
CA ASP A 283 -32.80 -19.33 12.54
C ASP A 283 -33.02 -18.21 11.51
N PRO A 284 -32.63 -18.42 10.24
CA PRO A 284 -32.71 -17.37 9.22
C PRO A 284 -34.16 -17.02 8.84
N ILE A 285 -35.10 -17.96 9.00
CA ILE A 285 -36.51 -17.75 8.68
C ILE A 285 -37.15 -16.82 9.71
N ASP A 286 -36.88 -17.08 10.99
CA ASP A 286 -37.39 -16.26 12.10
C ASP A 286 -36.84 -14.84 12.00
N ILE A 287 -35.52 -14.68 11.82
CA ILE A 287 -34.88 -13.37 11.69
C ILE A 287 -35.41 -12.58 10.49
N LEU A 288 -35.53 -13.21 9.31
CA LEU A 288 -36.04 -12.53 8.14
C LEU A 288 -37.51 -12.09 8.31
N THR A 289 -38.30 -12.95 8.93
CA THR A 289 -39.74 -12.67 9.16
C THR A 289 -39.89 -11.48 10.13
N GLU A 290 -39.12 -11.46 11.20
CA GLU A 290 -39.12 -10.37 12.16
C GLU A 290 -38.60 -9.06 11.56
N LEU A 291 -37.54 -9.08 10.76
CA LEU A 291 -37.03 -7.91 10.05
C LEU A 291 -38.09 -7.33 9.09
N ARG A 292 -38.76 -8.18 8.28
CA ARG A 292 -39.83 -7.73 7.40
C ARG A 292 -40.98 -7.08 8.17
N PHE A 293 -41.41 -7.70 9.28
CA PHE A 293 -42.46 -7.15 10.11
C PHE A 293 -42.11 -5.77 10.68
N LEU A 294 -40.87 -5.61 11.17
CA LEU A 294 -40.43 -4.32 11.70
C LEU A 294 -40.35 -3.23 10.63
N HIS A 295 -39.85 -3.56 9.44
CA HIS A 295 -39.79 -2.63 8.30
C HIS A 295 -41.20 -2.25 7.79
N ASP A 296 -42.13 -3.19 7.76
CA ASP A 296 -43.53 -2.94 7.41
C ASP A 296 -44.25 -2.06 8.45
N SER A 297 -43.83 -2.18 9.71
CA SER A 297 -44.29 -1.33 10.82
C SER A 297 -43.69 0.09 10.82
N GLY A 298 -42.77 0.37 9.87
CA GLY A 298 -42.14 1.69 9.74
C GLY A 298 -40.83 1.86 10.49
N ASN A 299 -40.31 0.80 11.13
CA ASN A 299 -38.99 0.85 11.76
C ASN A 299 -37.88 0.58 10.72
N LEU A 300 -37.52 1.64 9.98
CA LEU A 300 -36.57 1.57 8.86
C LEU A 300 -35.12 1.31 9.29
N ASN A 301 -34.80 1.40 10.58
CA ASN A 301 -33.45 1.21 11.11
C ASN A 301 -33.28 -0.18 11.75
N ALA A 302 -34.25 -1.07 11.60
CA ALA A 302 -34.16 -2.41 12.16
C ALA A 302 -33.14 -3.26 11.35
N GLY A 303 -32.18 -3.85 12.02
CA GLY A 303 -31.19 -4.74 11.43
C GLY A 303 -30.67 -5.76 12.47
N LEU A 304 -29.97 -6.79 11.99
CA LEU A 304 -29.42 -7.83 12.83
C LEU A 304 -28.07 -7.38 13.41
N ASN A 305 -28.01 -7.29 14.76
CA ASN A 305 -26.76 -7.09 15.47
C ASN A 305 -26.11 -8.44 15.79
N LEU A 306 -25.02 -8.77 15.14
CA LEU A 306 -24.27 -10.01 15.34
C LEU A 306 -23.53 -10.10 16.67
N PHE A 307 -23.33 -8.97 17.39
CA PHE A 307 -22.70 -8.97 18.71
C PHE A 307 -23.69 -9.35 19.82
N THR A 308 -24.95 -8.94 19.65
CA THR A 308 -26.03 -9.24 20.62
C THR A 308 -26.93 -10.40 20.18
N ASN A 309 -26.80 -10.84 18.91
CA ASN A 309 -27.67 -11.84 18.26
C ASN A 309 -29.17 -11.44 18.31
N LYS A 310 -29.44 -10.15 18.18
CA LYS A 310 -30.82 -9.60 18.24
C LYS A 310 -31.05 -8.60 17.11
N ILE A 311 -32.33 -8.46 16.77
CA ILE A 311 -32.77 -7.38 15.89
C ILE A 311 -32.98 -6.13 16.73
N GLU A 312 -32.32 -5.04 16.35
CA GLU A 312 -32.37 -3.76 17.04
C GLU A 312 -32.17 -2.58 16.07
N ASP A 313 -32.29 -1.36 16.62
CA ASP A 313 -32.00 -0.13 15.85
C ASP A 313 -30.49 -0.03 15.63
N VAL A 314 -30.03 -0.45 14.43
CA VAL A 314 -28.61 -0.50 14.06
C VAL A 314 -27.98 0.89 13.98
N LEU A 315 -28.77 1.97 13.79
CA LEU A 315 -28.26 3.34 13.85
C LEU A 315 -27.79 3.68 15.26
N LYS A 316 -28.56 3.29 16.31
CA LYS A 316 -28.19 3.49 17.70
C LYS A 316 -27.05 2.57 18.11
N ALA A 317 -27.06 1.34 17.58
CA ALA A 317 -26.00 0.36 17.81
C ALA A 317 -24.69 0.72 17.07
N ARG A 318 -24.71 1.67 16.12
CA ARG A 318 -23.59 2.08 15.30
C ARG A 318 -23.03 0.93 14.41
N ILE A 319 -23.94 0.19 13.78
CA ILE A 319 -23.66 -0.91 12.88
C ILE A 319 -23.98 -0.51 11.44
#